data_cf38d1ea05433229cfe12ef8a6c6f3a6
#
_entry.id   cf38d1ea05433229cfe12ef8a6c6f3a6
#
_cell.length_a   1.000
_cell.length_b   1.000
_cell.length_c   1.000
_cell.angle_alpha   90.00
_cell.angle_beta   90.00
_cell.angle_gamma   90.00
#
_symmetry.space_group_name_H-M   'P 1'
#
loop_
_entity.id
_entity.type
_entity.pdbx_description
1 polymer ?
#
loop_
_entity_poly.entity_id
_entity_poly.type
_entity_poly.pdbx_seq_one_letter_code
_entity_poly.pdbx_strand_id
1 'polypeptide(L)'
;MPRWTDQPATDTDAVFDFILKFSGTFLRRHASLLAKVLPPTLGFGMFLAYFARNHFYPSFDLFQFSSLLLAAACLGFLTIGAFIAALLLPALLLPGAWVYYGFINTPAIKEDITYALPYRGEGRFRKIMLLMALVYFVPYLLTGFSDAVILLIDPSLFLSVSLLAPIPITLLAGVIVQRLFELRRFSFLKFVWQAYVPTVVVGYFIVWLLAQTYPMVSEWQPLLKWGALAIAPIVISFVTTITSMLFIAGWNAALMFSLFFALFLAGYSGVLTTLPETMVKTLGLGNYQAKAIVLDTSYCAKEQAKVLPTNEQCVLQDVQVVWSLGEAFVLRLADGSTARLPAMAIRALVKPQ
;
A
#
# COMPACT_ATOMS: atom_id res chain seq x y z
N MET A 1 -42.33 -0.67 -10.54
CA MET A 1 -41.08 0.03 -10.17
C MET A 1 -41.05 1.35 -10.92
N PRO A 2 -41.15 2.53 -10.29
CA PRO A 2 -41.03 3.81 -10.98
C PRO A 2 -39.65 3.96 -11.51
N ARG A 3 -39.50 4.34 -12.80
CA ARG A 3 -38.23 4.59 -13.44
C ARG A 3 -37.57 5.84 -12.82
N TRP A 4 -36.30 5.73 -12.49
CA TRP A 4 -35.48 6.81 -11.91
C TRP A 4 -35.23 8.00 -12.86
N THR A 5 -35.90 8.02 -14.02
CA THR A 5 -35.60 8.89 -15.17
C THR A 5 -36.32 10.24 -15.20
N ASP A 6 -37.27 10.52 -14.26
CA ASP A 6 -38.17 11.69 -14.43
C ASP A 6 -37.93 12.81 -13.41
N GLN A 7 -36.72 12.93 -12.85
CA GLN A 7 -36.38 14.05 -11.97
C GLN A 7 -35.28 14.94 -12.58
N PRO A 8 -35.39 16.27 -12.45
CA PRO A 8 -34.27 17.13 -12.77
C PRO A 8 -33.09 16.73 -11.91
N ALA A 9 -31.98 16.30 -12.57
CA ALA A 9 -30.75 15.95 -11.91
C ALA A 9 -30.25 17.17 -11.11
N THR A 10 -29.97 16.97 -9.82
CA THR A 10 -29.22 17.97 -9.06
C THR A 10 -27.80 18.03 -9.61
N ASP A 11 -27.10 19.18 -9.47
CA ASP A 11 -25.73 19.32 -9.95
C ASP A 11 -24.80 18.22 -9.42
N THR A 12 -25.05 17.73 -8.19
CA THR A 12 -24.33 16.62 -7.58
C THR A 12 -24.62 15.28 -8.27
N ASP A 13 -25.83 15.02 -8.71
CA ASP A 13 -26.20 13.81 -9.45
C ASP A 13 -25.53 13.78 -10.83
N ALA A 14 -25.45 14.96 -11.49
CA ALA A 14 -24.78 15.11 -12.79
C ALA A 14 -23.27 14.83 -12.69
N VAL A 15 -22.60 15.32 -11.66
CA VAL A 15 -21.16 15.05 -11.42
C VAL A 15 -20.93 13.55 -11.14
N PHE A 16 -21.78 12.94 -10.33
CA PHE A 16 -21.68 11.53 -9.99
C PHE A 16 -21.88 10.63 -11.23
N ASP A 17 -22.90 10.90 -12.02
CA ASP A 17 -23.14 10.23 -13.30
C ASP A 17 -21.99 10.41 -14.29
N PHE A 18 -21.40 11.61 -14.34
CA PHE A 18 -20.23 11.88 -15.16
C PHE A 18 -19.05 11.00 -14.72
N ILE A 19 -18.74 10.92 -13.40
CA ILE A 19 -17.66 10.09 -12.87
C ILE A 19 -17.88 8.62 -13.21
N LEU A 20 -19.11 8.11 -13.06
CA LEU A 20 -19.43 6.72 -13.38
C LEU A 20 -19.27 6.39 -14.87
N LYS A 21 -19.80 7.25 -15.75
CA LYS A 21 -19.68 7.09 -17.21
C LYS A 21 -18.24 7.24 -17.68
N PHE A 22 -17.53 8.25 -17.18
CA PHE A 22 -16.12 8.47 -17.50
C PHE A 22 -15.25 7.28 -17.10
N SER A 23 -15.38 6.80 -15.84
CA SER A 23 -14.62 5.66 -15.33
C SER A 23 -14.87 4.40 -16.16
N GLY A 24 -16.14 4.12 -16.47
CA GLY A 24 -16.51 2.96 -17.28
C GLY A 24 -15.96 3.01 -18.69
N THR A 25 -16.04 4.17 -19.33
CA THR A 25 -15.55 4.37 -20.71
C THR A 25 -14.03 4.33 -20.75
N PHE A 26 -13.38 5.01 -19.82
CA PHE A 26 -11.93 5.05 -19.70
C PHE A 26 -11.33 3.66 -19.46
N LEU A 27 -11.83 2.91 -18.49
CA LEU A 27 -11.35 1.56 -18.22
C LEU A 27 -11.56 0.61 -19.38
N ARG A 28 -12.77 0.58 -20.00
CA ARG A 28 -13.00 -0.28 -21.16
C ARG A 28 -12.03 0.00 -22.31
N ARG A 29 -11.71 1.28 -22.54
CA ARG A 29 -10.83 1.70 -23.63
C ARG A 29 -9.35 1.46 -23.32
N HIS A 30 -8.92 1.64 -22.06
CA HIS A 30 -7.51 1.69 -21.68
C HIS A 30 -7.06 0.56 -20.75
N ALA A 31 -7.95 -0.32 -20.26
CA ALA A 31 -7.61 -1.36 -19.29
C ALA A 31 -6.43 -2.24 -19.76
N SER A 32 -6.46 -2.67 -21.04
CA SER A 32 -5.40 -3.50 -21.61
C SER A 32 -4.06 -2.76 -21.68
N LEU A 33 -4.08 -1.47 -22.04
CA LEU A 33 -2.88 -0.62 -22.08
C LEU A 33 -2.34 -0.40 -20.65
N LEU A 34 -3.21 -0.04 -19.72
CA LEU A 34 -2.83 0.17 -18.31
C LEU A 34 -2.23 -1.09 -17.70
N ALA A 35 -2.85 -2.26 -17.92
CA ALA A 35 -2.35 -3.52 -17.37
C ALA A 35 -0.99 -3.93 -17.98
N LYS A 36 -0.71 -3.56 -19.23
CA LYS A 36 0.55 -3.91 -19.92
C LYS A 36 1.67 -2.91 -19.66
N VAL A 37 1.35 -1.62 -19.55
CA VAL A 37 2.36 -0.54 -19.50
C VAL A 37 2.63 -0.11 -18.07
N LEU A 38 1.61 0.05 -17.22
CA LEU A 38 1.75 0.63 -15.90
C LEU A 38 2.68 -0.19 -14.97
N PRO A 39 2.54 -1.54 -14.83
CA PRO A 39 3.41 -2.30 -13.95
C PRO A 39 4.89 -2.26 -14.34
N PRO A 40 5.30 -2.51 -15.60
CA PRO A 40 6.71 -2.44 -15.97
C PRO A 40 7.28 -1.03 -15.85
N THR A 41 6.49 0.01 -16.19
CA THR A 41 6.93 1.41 -16.07
C THR A 41 7.15 1.79 -14.61
N LEU A 42 6.21 1.43 -13.72
CA LEU A 42 6.35 1.69 -12.30
C LEU A 42 7.55 0.92 -11.71
N GLY A 43 7.64 -0.39 -11.99
CA GLY A 43 8.72 -1.20 -11.49
C GLY A 43 10.09 -0.73 -11.96
N PHE A 44 10.20 -0.33 -13.24
CA PHE A 44 11.44 0.26 -13.76
C PHE A 44 11.74 1.61 -13.10
N GLY A 45 10.72 2.46 -12.90
CA GLY A 45 10.84 3.71 -12.14
C GLY A 45 11.34 3.49 -10.70
N MET A 46 10.90 2.41 -10.05
CA MET A 46 11.37 2.03 -8.72
C MET A 46 12.88 1.68 -8.70
N PHE A 47 13.36 0.95 -9.70
CA PHE A 47 14.80 0.67 -9.82
C PHE A 47 15.60 1.94 -10.15
N LEU A 48 15.10 2.81 -11.02
CA LEU A 48 15.74 4.10 -11.28
C LEU A 48 15.84 4.95 -10.01
N ALA A 49 14.78 4.99 -9.19
CA ALA A 49 14.79 5.69 -7.90
C ALA A 49 15.84 5.07 -6.94
N TYR A 50 15.95 3.73 -6.92
CA TYR A 50 16.98 3.04 -6.16
C TYR A 50 18.39 3.42 -6.61
N PHE A 51 18.67 3.44 -7.92
CA PHE A 51 19.97 3.82 -8.46
C PHE A 51 20.29 5.29 -8.17
N ALA A 52 19.32 6.18 -8.38
CA ALA A 52 19.50 7.60 -8.08
C ALA A 52 19.79 7.86 -6.60
N ARG A 53 19.08 7.19 -5.69
CA ARG A 53 19.28 7.30 -4.24
C ARG A 53 20.66 6.81 -3.80
N ASN A 54 21.19 5.78 -4.46
CA ASN A 54 22.52 5.24 -4.17
C ASN A 54 23.62 5.86 -5.02
N HIS A 55 23.32 6.91 -5.79
CA HIS A 55 24.28 7.69 -6.60
C HIS A 55 25.10 6.85 -7.59
N PHE A 56 24.47 5.84 -8.20
CA PHE A 56 25.12 5.07 -9.25
C PHE A 56 24.15 4.68 -10.36
N TYR A 57 24.70 4.45 -11.55
CA TYR A 57 23.99 3.88 -12.68
C TYR A 57 24.78 2.67 -13.18
N PRO A 58 24.21 1.46 -13.08
CA PRO A 58 24.89 0.26 -13.55
C PRO A 58 24.99 0.25 -15.09
N SER A 59 26.10 -0.28 -15.60
CA SER A 59 26.22 -0.65 -17.00
C SER A 59 25.62 -2.05 -17.15
N PHE A 60 24.61 -2.21 -17.99
CA PHE A 60 23.98 -3.49 -18.27
C PHE A 60 24.35 -3.98 -19.67
N ASP A 61 24.57 -5.27 -19.82
CA ASP A 61 24.41 -5.93 -21.10
C ASP A 61 22.92 -6.16 -21.42
N LEU A 62 22.59 -6.57 -22.64
CA LEU A 62 21.22 -6.76 -23.10
C LEU A 62 20.48 -7.82 -22.26
N PHE A 63 21.17 -8.88 -21.84
CA PHE A 63 20.57 -9.96 -21.06
C PHE A 63 20.26 -9.51 -19.63
N GLN A 64 21.19 -8.82 -18.98
CA GLN A 64 21.00 -8.26 -17.64
C GLN A 64 19.89 -7.22 -17.62
N PHE A 65 19.83 -6.34 -18.64
CA PHE A 65 18.75 -5.36 -18.78
C PHE A 65 17.38 -6.04 -18.93
N SER A 66 17.29 -7.08 -19.75
CA SER A 66 16.03 -7.82 -19.96
C SER A 66 15.58 -8.51 -18.67
N SER A 67 16.50 -9.11 -17.92
CA SER A 67 16.22 -9.76 -16.63
C SER A 67 15.76 -8.75 -15.59
N LEU A 68 16.42 -7.58 -15.53
CA LEU A 68 16.02 -6.50 -14.62
C LEU A 68 14.64 -5.95 -14.98
N LEU A 69 14.35 -5.80 -16.28
CA LEU A 69 13.05 -5.33 -16.74
C LEU A 69 11.92 -6.29 -16.37
N LEU A 70 12.16 -7.60 -16.50
CA LEU A 70 11.20 -8.61 -16.06
C LEU A 70 10.97 -8.56 -14.54
N ALA A 71 12.04 -8.50 -13.75
CA ALA A 71 11.93 -8.36 -12.30
C ALA A 71 11.20 -7.06 -11.91
N ALA A 72 11.48 -5.95 -12.60
CA ALA A 72 10.80 -4.68 -12.42
C ALA A 72 9.30 -4.78 -12.75
N ALA A 73 8.93 -5.44 -13.84
CA ALA A 73 7.53 -5.64 -14.21
C ALA A 73 6.78 -6.47 -13.15
N CYS A 74 7.37 -7.55 -12.65
CA CYS A 74 6.80 -8.35 -11.57
C CYS A 74 6.62 -7.55 -10.28
N LEU A 75 7.64 -6.77 -9.89
CA LEU A 75 7.60 -5.92 -8.71
C LEU A 75 6.51 -4.86 -8.82
N GLY A 76 6.45 -4.15 -9.94
CA GLY A 76 5.42 -3.15 -10.20
C GLY A 76 4.01 -3.74 -10.17
N PHE A 77 3.81 -4.91 -10.77
CA PHE A 77 2.53 -5.61 -10.75
C PHE A 77 2.11 -6.01 -9.32
N LEU A 78 3.02 -6.61 -8.55
CA LEU A 78 2.76 -7.00 -7.17
C LEU A 78 2.45 -5.79 -6.30
N THR A 79 3.20 -4.70 -6.45
CA THR A 79 3.00 -3.47 -5.66
C THR A 79 1.65 -2.83 -5.95
N ILE A 80 1.34 -2.56 -7.22
CA ILE A 80 0.05 -1.96 -7.61
C ILE A 80 -1.09 -2.90 -7.24
N GLY A 81 -0.94 -4.20 -7.54
CA GLY A 81 -1.95 -5.20 -7.23
C GLY A 81 -2.27 -5.28 -5.73
N ALA A 82 -1.24 -5.25 -4.88
CA ALA A 82 -1.41 -5.26 -3.43
C ALA A 82 -2.14 -4.01 -2.92
N PHE A 83 -1.78 -2.81 -3.39
CA PHE A 83 -2.47 -1.58 -3.00
C PHE A 83 -3.92 -1.54 -3.50
N ILE A 84 -4.17 -1.92 -4.76
CA ILE A 84 -5.53 -1.99 -5.29
C ILE A 84 -6.35 -3.01 -4.50
N ALA A 85 -5.79 -4.19 -4.25
CA ALA A 85 -6.46 -5.22 -3.47
C ALA A 85 -6.78 -4.73 -2.04
N ALA A 86 -5.84 -4.09 -1.36
CA ALA A 86 -6.04 -3.55 -0.02
C ALA A 86 -7.14 -2.48 0.03
N LEU A 87 -7.28 -1.66 -1.01
CA LEU A 87 -8.33 -0.64 -1.10
C LEU A 87 -9.69 -1.19 -1.53
N LEU A 88 -9.70 -2.21 -2.41
CA LEU A 88 -10.94 -2.81 -2.93
C LEU A 88 -11.50 -3.93 -2.05
N LEU A 89 -10.63 -4.71 -1.39
CA LEU A 89 -11.06 -5.88 -0.63
C LEU A 89 -12.09 -5.54 0.46
N PRO A 90 -11.95 -4.47 1.26
CA PRO A 90 -13.00 -4.05 2.20
C PRO A 90 -14.33 -3.72 1.52
N ALA A 91 -14.27 -3.10 0.33
CA ALA A 91 -15.47 -2.77 -0.44
C ALA A 91 -16.16 -4.01 -1.00
N LEU A 92 -15.39 -5.03 -1.39
CA LEU A 92 -15.92 -6.31 -1.88
C LEU A 92 -16.54 -7.14 -0.75
N LEU A 93 -15.85 -7.21 0.39
CA LEU A 93 -16.27 -8.06 1.49
C LEU A 93 -17.54 -7.54 2.19
N LEU A 94 -17.57 -6.24 2.48
CA LEU A 94 -18.70 -5.68 3.23
C LEU A 94 -19.98 -5.51 2.37
N PRO A 95 -19.97 -4.86 1.19
CA PRO A 95 -21.15 -4.75 0.37
C PRO A 95 -21.62 -6.09 -0.19
N GLY A 96 -20.70 -6.99 -0.56
CA GLY A 96 -21.04 -8.33 -1.02
C GLY A 96 -21.76 -9.13 0.05
N ALA A 97 -21.24 -9.13 1.28
CA ALA A 97 -21.88 -9.78 2.42
C ALA A 97 -23.24 -9.14 2.76
N TRP A 98 -23.34 -7.81 2.66
CA TRP A 98 -24.61 -7.10 2.92
C TRP A 98 -25.66 -7.35 1.85
N VAL A 99 -25.28 -7.35 0.58
CA VAL A 99 -26.21 -7.50 -0.55
C VAL A 99 -26.60 -8.96 -0.76
N TYR A 100 -25.65 -9.91 -0.62
CA TYR A 100 -25.91 -11.32 -0.95
C TYR A 100 -26.24 -12.20 0.25
N TYR A 101 -25.70 -11.94 1.46
CA TYR A 101 -25.88 -12.82 2.62
C TYR A 101 -26.86 -12.32 3.67
N GLY A 102 -27.68 -11.32 3.37
CA GLY A 102 -28.93 -11.23 4.09
C GLY A 102 -29.04 -10.25 5.22
N PHE A 103 -28.15 -9.26 5.39
CA PHE A 103 -28.53 -8.14 6.27
C PHE A 103 -29.58 -7.25 5.57
N ILE A 104 -29.40 -7.01 4.26
CA ILE A 104 -30.34 -6.27 3.42
C ILE A 104 -31.31 -7.21 2.69
N ASN A 105 -30.99 -8.50 2.54
CA ASN A 105 -31.81 -9.45 1.80
C ASN A 105 -32.98 -10.06 2.61
N THR A 106 -33.05 -9.82 3.91
CA THR A 106 -34.33 -10.00 4.63
C THR A 106 -35.27 -8.89 4.18
N PRO A 107 -36.44 -9.20 3.56
CA PRO A 107 -37.36 -8.18 3.05
C PRO A 107 -37.64 -7.08 4.07
N ALA A 108 -37.76 -7.45 5.33
CA ALA A 108 -38.00 -6.53 6.44
C ALA A 108 -36.85 -5.55 6.73
N ILE A 109 -35.56 -5.94 6.62
CA ILE A 109 -34.43 -5.02 6.88
C ILE A 109 -34.23 -4.09 5.68
N LYS A 110 -34.43 -4.60 4.46
CA LYS A 110 -34.43 -3.78 3.25
C LYS A 110 -35.53 -2.73 3.30
N GLU A 111 -36.68 -3.11 3.81
CA GLU A 111 -37.81 -2.24 4.05
C GLU A 111 -37.50 -1.22 5.14
N ASP A 112 -37.01 -1.64 6.30
CA ASP A 112 -36.64 -0.78 7.42
C ASP A 112 -35.54 0.27 7.02
N ILE A 113 -34.49 -0.13 6.31
CA ILE A 113 -33.46 0.82 5.82
C ILE A 113 -34.05 1.73 4.74
N THR A 114 -34.88 1.23 3.85
CA THR A 114 -35.50 2.03 2.80
C THR A 114 -36.49 3.04 3.38
N TYR A 115 -37.22 2.68 4.43
CA TYR A 115 -38.12 3.60 5.14
C TYR A 115 -37.39 4.57 6.06
N ALA A 116 -36.29 4.15 6.71
CA ALA A 116 -35.49 5.02 7.55
C ALA A 116 -34.74 6.09 6.74
N LEU A 117 -34.51 5.84 5.44
CA LEU A 117 -33.93 6.82 4.51
C LEU A 117 -35.08 7.57 3.84
N PRO A 118 -35.37 8.85 4.17
CA PRO A 118 -36.43 9.62 3.55
C PRO A 118 -36.27 9.59 2.02
N TYR A 119 -37.38 9.29 1.33
CA TYR A 119 -37.37 9.03 -0.11
C TYR A 119 -36.96 10.24 -0.95
N ARG A 120 -37.00 11.46 -0.38
CA ARG A 120 -36.55 12.75 -0.99
C ARG A 120 -36.24 13.79 0.07
N GLY A 121 -35.20 14.59 -0.15
CA GLY A 121 -34.87 15.80 0.61
C GLY A 121 -33.43 15.85 1.13
N GLU A 122 -33.02 17.02 1.59
CA GLU A 122 -31.67 17.29 2.15
C GLU A 122 -31.27 16.31 3.27
N GLY A 123 -32.23 15.78 3.99
CA GLY A 123 -32.01 14.80 5.06
C GLY A 123 -31.53 13.43 4.58
N ARG A 124 -31.79 13.04 3.33
CA ARG A 124 -31.39 11.71 2.80
C ARG A 124 -29.88 11.59 2.65
N PHE A 125 -29.27 12.59 2.03
CA PHE A 125 -27.80 12.59 1.83
C PHE A 125 -27.06 12.54 3.18
N ARG A 126 -27.51 13.34 4.16
CA ARG A 126 -26.94 13.35 5.52
C ARG A 126 -27.05 11.98 6.21
N LYS A 127 -28.19 11.31 6.10
CA LYS A 127 -28.37 9.95 6.68
C LYS A 127 -27.53 8.90 5.99
N ILE A 128 -27.39 8.95 4.67
CA ILE A 128 -26.50 8.06 3.91
C ILE A 128 -25.06 8.30 4.32
N MET A 129 -24.60 9.55 4.40
CA MET A 129 -23.28 9.91 4.86
C MET A 129 -23.00 9.42 6.28
N LEU A 130 -23.95 9.60 7.20
CA LEU A 130 -23.85 9.11 8.57
C LEU A 130 -23.77 7.58 8.61
N LEU A 131 -24.59 6.88 7.83
CA LEU A 131 -24.53 5.43 7.73
C LEU A 131 -23.15 4.97 7.22
N MET A 132 -22.65 5.56 6.15
CA MET A 132 -21.35 5.22 5.59
C MET A 132 -20.21 5.53 6.56
N ALA A 133 -20.28 6.65 7.28
CA ALA A 133 -19.32 6.98 8.31
C ALA A 133 -19.30 5.96 9.45
N LEU A 134 -20.45 5.55 9.93
CA LEU A 134 -20.58 4.56 11.01
C LEU A 134 -20.20 3.14 10.59
N VAL A 135 -20.52 2.76 9.35
CA VAL A 135 -20.30 1.40 8.84
C VAL A 135 -18.85 1.18 8.41
N TYR A 136 -18.24 2.19 7.81
CA TYR A 136 -16.90 2.07 7.22
C TYR A 136 -15.87 2.95 7.91
N PHE A 137 -16.06 4.27 7.87
CA PHE A 137 -15.01 5.21 8.27
C PHE A 137 -14.63 5.08 9.75
N VAL A 138 -15.60 5.10 10.66
CA VAL A 138 -15.33 5.06 12.11
C VAL A 138 -14.69 3.74 12.55
N PRO A 139 -15.20 2.55 12.16
CA PRO A 139 -14.54 1.29 12.49
C PRO A 139 -13.12 1.20 11.94
N TYR A 140 -12.89 1.60 10.70
CA TYR A 140 -11.55 1.56 10.09
C TYR A 140 -10.59 2.51 10.80
N LEU A 141 -11.04 3.75 11.07
CA LEU A 141 -10.25 4.76 11.75
C LEU A 141 -9.84 4.33 13.16
N LEU A 142 -10.80 3.87 13.96
CA LEU A 142 -10.54 3.45 15.34
C LEU A 142 -9.61 2.23 15.39
N THR A 143 -9.81 1.25 14.50
CA THR A 143 -8.91 0.10 14.40
C THR A 143 -7.52 0.53 13.97
N GLY A 144 -7.41 1.36 12.93
CA GLY A 144 -6.12 1.85 12.45
C GLY A 144 -5.35 2.63 13.50
N PHE A 145 -6.03 3.46 14.31
CA PHE A 145 -5.38 4.14 15.43
C PHE A 145 -4.99 3.19 16.56
N SER A 146 -5.84 2.23 16.93
CA SER A 146 -5.50 1.24 17.98
C SER A 146 -4.27 0.41 17.57
N ASP A 147 -4.23 -0.04 16.33
CA ASP A 147 -3.10 -0.79 15.78
C ASP A 147 -1.83 0.06 15.72
N ALA A 148 -1.94 1.32 15.29
CA ALA A 148 -0.81 2.25 15.25
C ALA A 148 -0.23 2.51 16.65
N VAL A 149 -1.08 2.74 17.64
CA VAL A 149 -0.66 2.97 19.03
C VAL A 149 0.07 1.75 19.57
N ILE A 150 -0.45 0.54 19.32
CA ILE A 150 0.16 -0.68 19.82
C ILE A 150 1.48 -0.98 19.15
N LEU A 151 1.57 -0.80 17.83
CA LEU A 151 2.83 -0.96 17.12
C LEU A 151 3.95 -0.08 17.71
N LEU A 152 3.59 1.10 18.23
CA LEU A 152 4.53 2.05 18.84
C LEU A 152 4.86 1.74 20.30
N ILE A 153 3.94 1.13 21.05
CA ILE A 153 4.15 0.79 22.48
C ILE A 153 4.83 -0.57 22.61
N ASP A 154 4.26 -1.60 21.99
CA ASP A 154 4.77 -2.96 22.06
C ASP A 154 4.44 -3.74 20.78
N PRO A 155 5.41 -3.82 19.83
CA PRO A 155 5.22 -4.56 18.60
C PRO A 155 4.90 -6.06 18.78
N SER A 156 5.23 -6.65 19.93
CA SER A 156 4.97 -8.08 20.18
C SER A 156 3.48 -8.38 20.35
N LEU A 157 2.70 -7.42 20.83
CA LEU A 157 1.25 -7.52 21.02
C LEU A 157 0.46 -7.22 19.74
N PHE A 158 1.13 -6.73 18.71
CA PHE A 158 0.50 -6.26 17.47
C PHE A 158 -0.48 -7.27 16.88
N LEU A 159 -0.05 -8.51 16.65
CA LEU A 159 -0.91 -9.52 16.02
C LEU A 159 -2.17 -9.81 16.84
N SER A 160 -2.02 -9.93 18.16
CA SER A 160 -3.14 -10.22 19.06
C SER A 160 -4.15 -9.08 19.09
N VAL A 161 -3.68 -7.84 19.11
CA VAL A 161 -4.57 -6.67 19.22
C VAL A 161 -5.21 -6.35 17.87
N SER A 162 -4.49 -6.44 16.76
CA SER A 162 -5.06 -6.26 15.42
C SER A 162 -6.20 -7.24 15.12
N LEU A 163 -6.17 -8.43 15.74
CA LEU A 163 -7.28 -9.39 15.64
C LEU A 163 -8.39 -9.14 16.65
N LEU A 164 -8.10 -8.67 17.84
CA LEU A 164 -9.08 -8.54 18.93
C LEU A 164 -9.75 -7.15 18.97
N ALA A 165 -9.03 -6.06 18.71
CA ALA A 165 -9.56 -4.71 18.77
C ALA A 165 -10.73 -4.43 17.79
N PRO A 166 -10.78 -5.01 16.56
CA PRO A 166 -11.94 -4.84 15.69
C PRO A 166 -13.24 -5.38 16.27
N ILE A 167 -13.21 -6.36 17.18
CA ILE A 167 -14.42 -6.96 17.77
C ILE A 167 -15.24 -5.92 18.55
N PRO A 168 -14.73 -5.28 19.61
CA PRO A 168 -15.50 -4.28 20.35
C PRO A 168 -15.84 -3.05 19.50
N ILE A 169 -14.96 -2.66 18.56
CA ILE A 169 -15.18 -1.52 17.68
C ILE A 169 -16.36 -1.77 16.75
N THR A 170 -16.37 -2.91 16.05
CA THR A 170 -17.49 -3.28 15.16
C THR A 170 -18.76 -3.57 15.91
N LEU A 171 -18.67 -4.12 17.14
CA LEU A 171 -19.82 -4.33 18.02
C LEU A 171 -20.47 -3.00 18.40
N LEU A 172 -19.67 -2.02 18.83
CA LEU A 172 -20.19 -0.69 19.18
C LEU A 172 -20.83 -0.02 17.96
N ALA A 173 -20.15 -0.03 16.81
CA ALA A 173 -20.69 0.51 15.56
C ALA A 173 -21.99 -0.19 15.16
N GLY A 174 -22.06 -1.51 15.27
CA GLY A 174 -23.27 -2.29 14.98
C GLY A 174 -24.44 -1.95 15.89
N VAL A 175 -24.21 -1.77 17.19
CA VAL A 175 -25.24 -1.34 18.16
C VAL A 175 -25.75 0.06 17.82
N ILE A 176 -24.84 0.99 17.47
CA ILE A 176 -25.21 2.35 17.08
C ILE A 176 -26.07 2.33 15.81
N VAL A 177 -25.63 1.58 14.78
CA VAL A 177 -26.37 1.42 13.52
C VAL A 177 -27.75 0.82 13.79
N GLN A 178 -27.83 -0.26 14.61
CA GLN A 178 -29.10 -0.89 14.95
C GLN A 178 -30.06 0.12 15.61
N ARG A 179 -29.59 0.96 16.53
CA ARG A 179 -30.43 1.95 17.23
C ARG A 179 -30.83 3.12 16.33
N LEU A 180 -29.91 3.65 15.54
CA LEU A 180 -30.16 4.80 14.67
C LEU A 180 -31.13 4.49 13.53
N PHE A 181 -31.14 3.25 13.06
CA PHE A 181 -31.97 2.80 11.93
C PHE A 181 -33.10 1.90 12.38
N GLU A 182 -33.37 1.81 13.71
CA GLU A 182 -34.47 1.03 14.30
C GLU A 182 -34.52 -0.42 13.82
N LEU A 183 -33.35 -1.03 13.59
CA LEU A 183 -33.25 -2.38 13.06
C LEU A 183 -33.69 -3.42 14.11
N ARG A 184 -34.03 -4.62 13.64
CA ARG A 184 -34.46 -5.74 14.49
C ARG A 184 -33.44 -6.07 15.58
N ARG A 185 -33.90 -6.61 16.69
CA ARG A 185 -33.05 -7.08 17.79
C ARG A 185 -31.97 -8.04 17.27
N PHE A 186 -30.75 -7.88 17.77
CA PHE A 186 -29.53 -8.64 17.39
C PHE A 186 -29.02 -8.43 15.96
N SER A 187 -29.52 -7.44 15.22
CA SER A 187 -28.95 -7.08 13.90
C SER A 187 -27.47 -6.69 14.00
N PHE A 188 -27.04 -6.12 15.15
CA PHE A 188 -25.64 -5.78 15.40
C PHE A 188 -24.68 -6.99 15.33
N LEU A 189 -25.13 -8.20 15.72
CA LEU A 189 -24.30 -9.42 15.62
C LEU A 189 -24.00 -9.79 14.16
N LYS A 190 -24.99 -9.65 13.28
CA LYS A 190 -24.79 -9.85 11.85
C LYS A 190 -23.83 -8.81 11.28
N PHE A 191 -23.95 -7.56 11.74
CA PHE A 191 -23.03 -6.50 11.36
C PHE A 191 -21.60 -6.84 11.79
N VAL A 192 -21.37 -7.23 13.04
CA VAL A 192 -20.04 -7.62 13.55
C VAL A 192 -19.44 -8.73 12.70
N TRP A 193 -20.20 -9.79 12.45
CA TRP A 193 -19.74 -10.93 11.64
C TRP A 193 -19.27 -10.50 10.24
N GLN A 194 -19.95 -9.55 9.63
CA GLN A 194 -19.64 -9.08 8.26
C GLN A 194 -18.56 -8.01 8.24
N ALA A 195 -18.53 -7.11 9.22
CA ALA A 195 -17.62 -5.98 9.28
C ALA A 195 -16.25 -6.35 9.86
N TYR A 196 -16.16 -7.43 10.61
CA TYR A 196 -14.90 -7.83 11.29
C TYR A 196 -13.75 -8.02 10.31
N VAL A 197 -13.90 -8.89 9.32
CA VAL A 197 -12.84 -9.21 8.36
C VAL A 197 -12.38 -7.98 7.57
N PRO A 198 -13.26 -7.17 6.97
CA PRO A 198 -12.85 -5.94 6.31
C PRO A 198 -12.10 -4.97 7.23
N THR A 199 -12.55 -4.86 8.49
CA THR A 199 -11.91 -3.95 9.47
C THR A 199 -10.52 -4.42 9.84
N VAL A 200 -10.30 -5.72 10.03
CA VAL A 200 -8.96 -6.32 10.23
C VAL A 200 -8.06 -6.06 9.03
N VAL A 201 -8.57 -6.26 7.80
CA VAL A 201 -7.78 -6.04 6.56
C VAL A 201 -7.34 -4.59 6.45
N VAL A 202 -8.24 -3.64 6.71
CA VAL A 202 -7.89 -2.20 6.66
C VAL A 202 -6.91 -1.84 7.77
N GLY A 203 -7.10 -2.32 9.00
CA GLY A 203 -6.19 -2.10 10.10
C GLY A 203 -4.78 -2.60 9.77
N TYR A 204 -4.68 -3.83 9.29
CA TYR A 204 -3.40 -4.42 8.88
C TYR A 204 -2.73 -3.62 7.75
N PHE A 205 -3.48 -3.14 6.79
CA PHE A 205 -2.97 -2.30 5.70
C PHE A 205 -2.45 -0.95 6.22
N ILE A 206 -3.16 -0.31 7.15
CA ILE A 206 -2.72 0.93 7.80
C ILE A 206 -1.38 0.73 8.49
N VAL A 207 -1.26 -0.34 9.28
CA VAL A 207 -0.01 -0.64 10.01
C VAL A 207 1.13 -0.95 9.08
N TRP A 208 0.89 -1.75 8.04
CA TRP A 208 1.91 -2.03 7.03
C TRP A 208 2.43 -0.75 6.39
N LEU A 209 1.53 0.18 6.05
CA LEU A 209 1.91 1.47 5.50
C LEU A 209 2.69 2.32 6.51
N LEU A 210 2.26 2.34 7.79
CA LEU A 210 2.97 3.03 8.86
C LEU A 210 4.37 2.47 9.08
N ALA A 211 4.52 1.14 9.06
CA ALA A 211 5.82 0.49 9.18
C ALA A 211 6.77 0.87 8.05
N GLN A 212 6.26 1.05 6.83
CA GLN A 212 7.06 1.53 5.69
C GLN A 212 7.40 3.03 5.80
N THR A 213 6.50 3.83 6.36
CA THR A 213 6.67 5.28 6.46
C THR A 213 7.54 5.68 7.66
N TYR A 214 7.50 4.90 8.74
CA TYR A 214 8.20 5.20 10.00
C TYR A 214 9.69 5.50 9.84
N PRO A 215 10.49 4.71 9.10
CA PRO A 215 11.91 5.00 8.90
C PRO A 215 12.17 6.35 8.24
N MET A 216 11.27 6.79 7.34
CA MET A 216 11.42 8.06 6.62
C MET A 216 11.19 9.28 7.53
N VAL A 217 10.31 9.13 8.52
CA VAL A 217 9.94 10.23 9.44
C VAL A 217 10.62 10.12 10.81
N SER A 218 11.41 9.08 11.04
CA SER A 218 12.03 8.79 12.34
C SER A 218 12.89 9.94 12.87
N GLU A 219 13.58 10.65 11.97
CA GLU A 219 14.48 11.77 12.29
C GLU A 219 13.77 13.14 12.35
N TRP A 220 12.48 13.18 12.02
CA TRP A 220 11.73 14.42 12.03
C TRP A 220 11.47 14.93 13.46
N GLN A 221 11.19 16.22 13.58
CA GLN A 221 10.74 16.81 14.86
C GLN A 221 9.51 16.06 15.40
N PRO A 222 9.39 15.84 16.72
CA PRO A 222 8.34 15.00 17.29
C PRO A 222 6.91 15.35 16.83
N LEU A 223 6.57 16.64 16.76
CA LEU A 223 5.25 17.09 16.34
C LEU A 223 4.95 16.74 14.88
N LEU A 224 5.90 16.96 13.98
CA LEU A 224 5.75 16.63 12.56
C LEU A 224 5.72 15.11 12.34
N LYS A 225 6.54 14.36 13.05
CA LYS A 225 6.55 12.90 13.03
C LYS A 225 5.19 12.33 13.43
N TRP A 226 4.66 12.72 14.58
CA TRP A 226 3.37 12.25 15.06
C TRP A 226 2.22 12.69 14.15
N GLY A 227 2.29 13.92 13.61
CA GLY A 227 1.32 14.41 12.62
C GLY A 227 1.32 13.57 11.35
N ALA A 228 2.49 13.26 10.80
CA ALA A 228 2.61 12.43 9.60
C ALA A 228 2.08 11.00 9.84
N LEU A 229 2.38 10.39 10.98
CA LEU A 229 1.89 9.06 11.33
C LEU A 229 0.38 9.03 11.57
N ALA A 230 -0.20 10.09 12.15
CA ALA A 230 -1.65 10.18 12.39
C ALA A 230 -2.46 10.40 11.10
N ILE A 231 -1.87 11.03 10.08
CA ILE A 231 -2.53 11.25 8.78
C ILE A 231 -2.83 9.91 8.07
N ALA A 232 -1.94 8.93 8.15
CA ALA A 232 -2.10 7.67 7.44
C ALA A 232 -3.41 6.93 7.79
N PRO A 233 -3.77 6.67 9.06
CA PRO A 233 -5.06 6.07 9.42
C PRO A 233 -6.26 6.86 8.90
N ILE A 234 -6.21 8.20 8.96
CA ILE A 234 -7.30 9.07 8.51
C ILE A 234 -7.48 8.95 7.00
N VAL A 235 -6.39 9.11 6.23
CA VAL A 235 -6.43 9.07 4.76
C VAL A 235 -6.87 7.70 4.26
N ILE A 236 -6.31 6.61 4.80
CA ILE A 236 -6.67 5.27 4.35
C ILE A 236 -8.11 4.93 4.69
N SER A 237 -8.56 5.24 5.91
CA SER A 237 -9.96 5.01 6.29
C SER A 237 -10.92 5.83 5.42
N PHE A 238 -10.57 7.05 5.06
CA PHE A 238 -11.35 7.89 4.16
C PHE A 238 -11.38 7.34 2.74
N VAL A 239 -10.22 6.99 2.19
CA VAL A 239 -10.10 6.43 0.83
C VAL A 239 -10.83 5.11 0.71
N THR A 240 -10.67 4.19 1.66
CA THR A 240 -11.37 2.90 1.65
C THR A 240 -12.88 3.07 1.81
N THR A 241 -13.33 4.05 2.60
CA THR A 241 -14.76 4.38 2.71
C THR A 241 -15.31 4.88 1.39
N ILE A 242 -14.64 5.82 0.72
CA ILE A 242 -15.07 6.33 -0.60
C ILE A 242 -15.04 5.19 -1.64
N THR A 243 -14.02 4.35 -1.63
CA THR A 243 -13.94 3.18 -2.51
C THR A 243 -15.15 2.26 -2.31
N SER A 244 -15.54 2.02 -1.06
CA SER A 244 -16.71 1.20 -0.73
C SER A 244 -18.02 1.82 -1.22
N MET A 245 -18.15 3.15 -1.11
CA MET A 245 -19.30 3.88 -1.66
C MET A 245 -19.36 3.80 -3.18
N LEU A 246 -18.23 4.03 -3.83
CA LEU A 246 -18.13 3.97 -5.30
C LEU A 246 -18.37 2.55 -5.81
N PHE A 247 -17.99 1.51 -5.06
CA PHE A 247 -18.24 0.13 -5.42
C PHE A 247 -19.74 -0.18 -5.48
N ILE A 248 -20.55 0.35 -4.54
CA ILE A 248 -22.00 0.22 -4.54
C ILE A 248 -22.60 0.91 -5.77
N ALA A 249 -22.04 2.03 -6.19
CA ALA A 249 -22.50 2.79 -7.35
C ALA A 249 -22.02 2.18 -8.67
N GLY A 250 -20.80 1.60 -8.69
CA GLY A 250 -20.25 0.94 -9.88
C GLY A 250 -18.82 0.46 -9.72
N TRP A 251 -18.59 -0.79 -10.04
CA TRP A 251 -17.26 -1.44 -10.00
C TRP A 251 -16.16 -0.63 -10.67
N ASN A 252 -16.42 -0.08 -11.88
CA ASN A 252 -15.40 0.64 -12.65
C ASN A 252 -14.94 1.92 -11.94
N ALA A 253 -15.85 2.62 -11.28
CA ALA A 253 -15.51 3.84 -10.52
C ALA A 253 -14.65 3.50 -9.30
N ALA A 254 -15.00 2.45 -8.56
CA ALA A 254 -14.21 1.99 -7.42
C ALA A 254 -12.79 1.56 -7.85
N LEU A 255 -12.67 0.81 -8.93
CA LEU A 255 -11.39 0.35 -9.46
C LEU A 255 -10.51 1.53 -9.91
N MET A 256 -11.07 2.48 -10.62
CA MET A 256 -10.33 3.65 -11.10
C MET A 256 -9.85 4.54 -9.95
N PHE A 257 -10.72 4.76 -8.98
CA PHE A 257 -10.39 5.49 -7.77
C PHE A 257 -9.30 4.78 -6.95
N SER A 258 -9.41 3.45 -6.78
CA SER A 258 -8.41 2.64 -6.10
C SER A 258 -7.06 2.65 -6.81
N LEU A 259 -7.05 2.60 -8.15
CA LEU A 259 -5.82 2.69 -8.94
C LEU A 259 -5.10 4.04 -8.71
N PHE A 260 -5.85 5.13 -8.78
CA PHE A 260 -5.30 6.47 -8.54
C PHE A 260 -4.69 6.59 -7.14
N PHE A 261 -5.45 6.20 -6.12
CA PHE A 261 -4.96 6.26 -4.74
C PHE A 261 -3.87 5.23 -4.44
N ALA A 262 -3.86 4.07 -5.09
CA ALA A 262 -2.77 3.10 -4.98
C ALA A 262 -1.44 3.70 -5.42
N LEU A 263 -1.43 4.43 -6.54
CA LEU A 263 -0.24 5.13 -7.03
C LEU A 263 0.20 6.25 -6.07
N PHE A 264 -0.75 7.03 -5.58
CA PHE A 264 -0.48 8.09 -4.60
C PHE A 264 0.09 7.52 -3.29
N LEU A 265 -0.52 6.48 -2.73
CA LEU A 265 -0.06 5.83 -1.51
C LEU A 265 1.32 5.15 -1.70
N ALA A 266 1.56 4.53 -2.85
CA ALA A 266 2.87 3.96 -3.18
C ALA A 266 3.97 5.03 -3.17
N GLY A 267 3.69 6.22 -3.72
CA GLY A 267 4.60 7.36 -3.67
C GLY A 267 4.83 7.89 -2.25
N TYR A 268 3.74 8.05 -1.50
CA TYR A 268 3.78 8.58 -0.13
C TYR A 268 4.49 7.64 0.87
N SER A 269 4.27 6.35 0.78
CA SER A 269 4.79 5.36 1.73
C SER A 269 6.28 5.07 1.62
N GLY A 270 6.97 5.62 0.62
CA GLY A 270 8.37 5.26 0.35
C GLY A 270 8.57 3.83 -0.17
N VAL A 271 7.50 3.09 -0.40
CA VAL A 271 7.54 1.73 -0.95
C VAL A 271 8.26 1.70 -2.29
N LEU A 272 8.19 2.77 -3.06
CA LEU A 272 8.88 2.89 -4.35
C LEU A 272 10.42 2.79 -4.22
N THR A 273 10.97 3.09 -3.06
CA THR A 273 12.41 3.00 -2.80
C THR A 273 12.80 1.81 -1.94
N THR A 274 11.98 1.45 -0.95
CA THR A 274 12.29 0.36 -0.01
C THR A 274 12.08 -1.04 -0.60
N LEU A 275 11.10 -1.22 -1.49
CA LEU A 275 10.90 -2.51 -2.15
C LEU A 275 12.05 -2.90 -3.06
N PRO A 276 12.57 -2.03 -3.96
CA PRO A 276 13.75 -2.35 -4.74
C PRO A 276 14.97 -2.69 -3.88
N GLU A 277 15.19 -1.97 -2.78
CA GLU A 277 16.27 -2.28 -1.83
C GLU A 277 16.12 -3.69 -1.24
N THR A 278 14.91 -4.02 -0.81
CA THR A 278 14.61 -5.35 -0.25
C THR A 278 14.78 -6.45 -1.30
N MET A 279 14.31 -6.23 -2.53
CA MET A 279 14.50 -7.19 -3.62
C MET A 279 15.96 -7.41 -3.98
N VAL A 280 16.71 -6.31 -4.15
CA VAL A 280 18.14 -6.36 -4.46
C VAL A 280 18.89 -7.13 -3.38
N LYS A 281 18.54 -6.93 -2.11
CA LYS A 281 19.07 -7.68 -0.97
C LYS A 281 18.68 -9.15 -0.99
N THR A 282 17.40 -9.46 -1.16
CA THR A 282 16.87 -10.83 -1.14
C THR A 282 17.39 -11.67 -2.29
N LEU A 283 17.55 -11.07 -3.47
CA LEU A 283 18.14 -11.72 -4.63
C LEU A 283 19.67 -11.81 -4.55
N GLY A 284 20.29 -11.23 -3.53
CA GLY A 284 21.74 -11.23 -3.36
C GLY A 284 22.50 -10.36 -4.37
N LEU A 285 21.79 -9.44 -5.05
CA LEU A 285 22.35 -8.55 -6.07
C LEU A 285 23.00 -7.30 -5.49
N GLY A 286 22.79 -7.03 -4.21
CA GLY A 286 23.36 -5.87 -3.52
C GLY A 286 22.66 -5.57 -2.20
N ASN A 287 22.91 -4.37 -1.67
CA ASN A 287 22.38 -3.88 -0.39
C ASN A 287 22.61 -4.84 0.79
N TYR A 288 23.77 -5.46 0.84
CA TYR A 288 24.18 -6.34 1.94
C TYR A 288 25.59 -5.98 2.43
N GLN A 289 25.86 -6.27 3.71
CA GLN A 289 27.22 -6.17 4.27
C GLN A 289 28.04 -7.37 3.83
N ALA A 290 29.24 -7.11 3.32
CA ALA A 290 30.26 -8.14 3.09
C ALA A 290 31.28 -8.07 4.23
N LYS A 291 31.49 -9.20 4.89
CA LYS A 291 32.50 -9.31 5.95
C LYS A 291 33.90 -9.11 5.40
N ALA A 292 34.16 -9.63 4.20
CA ALA A 292 35.44 -9.46 3.52
C ALA A 292 35.25 -9.57 2.00
N ILE A 293 35.97 -8.74 1.26
CA ILE A 293 36.09 -8.81 -0.20
C ILE A 293 37.57 -8.93 -0.52
N VAL A 294 37.95 -10.08 -1.07
CA VAL A 294 39.33 -10.35 -1.49
C VAL A 294 39.48 -9.86 -2.92
N LEU A 295 40.36 -8.91 -3.13
CA LEU A 295 40.70 -8.40 -4.45
C LEU A 295 41.81 -9.24 -5.12
N ASP A 296 41.85 -9.18 -6.44
CA ASP A 296 42.95 -9.81 -7.19
C ASP A 296 44.28 -9.07 -6.93
N THR A 297 45.32 -9.80 -6.72
CA THR A 297 46.65 -9.24 -6.41
C THR A 297 47.21 -8.36 -7.53
N SER A 298 46.86 -8.69 -8.78
CA SER A 298 47.24 -7.88 -9.95
C SER A 298 46.52 -6.54 -9.99
N TYR A 299 45.31 -6.48 -9.40
CA TYR A 299 44.56 -5.23 -9.27
C TYR A 299 45.09 -4.37 -8.14
N CYS A 300 45.43 -4.95 -7.01
CA CYS A 300 46.02 -4.24 -5.86
C CYS A 300 47.38 -3.60 -6.15
N ALA A 301 48.14 -4.18 -7.06
CA ALA A 301 49.41 -3.61 -7.48
C ALA A 301 49.27 -2.31 -8.29
N LYS A 302 48.04 -1.99 -8.76
CA LYS A 302 47.77 -0.77 -9.53
C LYS A 302 47.63 0.44 -8.62
N GLU A 303 48.07 1.61 -9.08
CA GLU A 303 47.95 2.87 -8.31
C GLU A 303 46.48 3.20 -7.92
N GLN A 304 45.54 2.83 -8.76
CA GLN A 304 44.11 3.04 -8.50
C GLN A 304 43.62 2.30 -7.26
N ALA A 305 44.22 1.16 -6.91
CA ALA A 305 43.82 0.38 -5.73
C ALA A 305 44.42 0.97 -4.42
N LYS A 306 45.43 1.82 -4.48
CA LYS A 306 46.03 2.46 -3.29
C LYS A 306 45.09 3.43 -2.57
N VAL A 307 44.03 3.88 -3.23
CA VAL A 307 43.01 4.76 -2.65
C VAL A 307 41.99 3.95 -1.80
N LEU A 308 41.95 2.62 -1.98
CA LEU A 308 41.03 1.77 -1.24
C LEU A 308 41.63 1.39 0.14
N PRO A 309 40.77 1.32 1.20
CA PRO A 309 41.25 0.92 2.53
C PRO A 309 41.42 -0.61 2.60
N THR A 310 42.43 -1.11 1.84
CA THR A 310 42.80 -2.52 1.83
C THR A 310 43.87 -2.80 2.85
N ASN A 311 43.88 -4.01 3.46
CA ASN A 311 44.96 -4.50 4.26
C ASN A 311 46.12 -5.02 3.36
N GLU A 312 47.24 -5.44 3.97
CA GLU A 312 48.41 -5.99 3.26
C GLU A 312 48.09 -7.22 2.40
N GLN A 313 46.99 -7.92 2.71
CA GLN A 313 46.51 -9.10 1.99
C GLN A 313 45.49 -8.76 0.89
N CYS A 314 45.36 -7.49 0.54
CA CYS A 314 44.37 -7.06 -0.49
C CYS A 314 42.91 -7.35 -0.17
N VAL A 315 42.55 -7.25 1.09
CA VAL A 315 41.18 -7.53 1.57
C VAL A 315 40.56 -6.23 2.06
N LEU A 316 39.33 -5.95 1.55
CA LEU A 316 38.44 -4.94 2.08
C LEU A 316 37.55 -5.59 3.16
N GLN A 317 37.47 -4.98 4.34
CA GLN A 317 36.67 -5.49 5.47
C GLN A 317 35.45 -4.60 5.72
N ASP A 318 34.35 -5.23 6.16
CA ASP A 318 33.10 -4.58 6.58
C ASP A 318 32.54 -3.56 5.58
N VAL A 319 32.49 -3.93 4.32
CA VAL A 319 32.07 -3.08 3.22
C VAL A 319 30.63 -3.37 2.83
N GLN A 320 29.83 -2.34 2.64
CA GLN A 320 28.49 -2.48 2.10
C GLN A 320 28.56 -2.66 0.57
N VAL A 321 28.09 -3.79 0.08
CA VAL A 321 27.90 -4.01 -1.36
C VAL A 321 26.56 -3.41 -1.75
N VAL A 322 26.59 -2.29 -2.48
CA VAL A 322 25.39 -1.61 -2.98
C VAL A 322 24.81 -2.34 -4.19
N TRP A 323 25.72 -2.80 -5.09
CA TRP A 323 25.34 -3.49 -6.32
C TRP A 323 26.43 -4.46 -6.76
N SER A 324 26.04 -5.66 -7.18
CA SER A 324 26.97 -6.74 -7.58
C SER A 324 26.64 -7.40 -8.91
N LEU A 325 25.66 -6.89 -9.65
CA LEU A 325 25.28 -7.43 -10.95
C LEU A 325 25.97 -6.63 -12.08
N GLY A 326 26.51 -7.35 -13.06
CA GLY A 326 27.14 -6.74 -14.23
C GLY A 326 28.65 -6.71 -14.17
N GLU A 327 29.24 -5.81 -14.96
CA GLU A 327 30.68 -5.71 -15.14
C GLU A 327 31.41 -5.03 -13.95
N ALA A 328 30.64 -4.37 -13.06
CA ALA A 328 31.21 -3.63 -11.96
C ALA A 328 30.42 -3.82 -10.66
N PHE A 329 31.15 -4.00 -9.58
CA PHE A 329 30.63 -3.91 -8.22
C PHE A 329 30.63 -2.45 -7.75
N VAL A 330 29.55 -2.05 -7.08
CA VAL A 330 29.45 -0.76 -6.42
C VAL A 330 29.50 -1.01 -4.92
N LEU A 331 30.49 -0.48 -4.27
CA LEU A 331 30.76 -0.64 -2.84
C LEU A 331 30.62 0.71 -2.14
N ARG A 332 30.07 0.69 -0.93
CA ARG A 332 30.11 1.85 -0.02
C ARG A 332 31.07 1.53 1.10
N LEU A 333 32.11 2.37 1.21
CA LEU A 333 33.16 2.26 2.21
C LEU A 333 32.69 2.81 3.56
N ALA A 334 33.45 2.55 4.63
CA ALA A 334 33.09 2.98 5.99
C ALA A 334 33.04 4.51 6.16
N ASP A 335 33.80 5.26 5.33
CA ASP A 335 33.76 6.73 5.28
C ASP A 335 32.56 7.32 4.53
N GLY A 336 31.66 6.45 4.02
CA GLY A 336 30.51 6.83 3.21
C GLY A 336 30.80 7.04 1.73
N SER A 337 32.07 6.98 1.33
CA SER A 337 32.47 7.10 -0.08
C SER A 337 32.03 5.88 -0.90
N THR A 338 31.81 6.07 -2.20
CA THR A 338 31.39 5.00 -3.11
C THR A 338 32.54 4.63 -4.02
N ALA A 339 32.92 3.36 -4.03
CA ALA A 339 33.93 2.79 -4.91
C ALA A 339 33.28 1.90 -5.97
N ARG A 340 33.73 2.04 -7.23
CA ARG A 340 33.30 1.19 -8.33
C ARG A 340 34.48 0.30 -8.76
N LEU A 341 34.30 -1.00 -8.60
CA LEU A 341 35.35 -2.00 -8.94
C LEU A 341 34.88 -2.86 -10.11
N PRO A 342 35.74 -3.15 -11.10
CA PRO A 342 35.39 -4.12 -12.12
C PRO A 342 35.18 -5.51 -11.46
N ALA A 343 34.20 -6.27 -11.93
CA ALA A 343 33.88 -7.58 -11.36
C ALA A 343 35.09 -8.54 -11.38
N MET A 344 35.93 -8.44 -12.39
CA MET A 344 37.17 -9.22 -12.51
C MET A 344 38.24 -8.88 -11.44
N ALA A 345 38.10 -7.76 -10.74
CA ALA A 345 38.99 -7.40 -9.65
C ALA A 345 38.63 -8.11 -8.33
N ILE A 346 37.49 -8.77 -8.25
CA ILE A 346 37.01 -9.45 -7.04
C ILE A 346 37.25 -10.95 -7.20
N ARG A 347 38.12 -11.51 -6.35
CA ARG A 347 38.46 -12.94 -6.34
C ARG A 347 37.54 -13.76 -5.45
N ALA A 348 37.14 -13.22 -4.31
CA ALA A 348 36.24 -13.85 -3.38
C ALA A 348 35.43 -12.82 -2.59
N LEU A 349 34.21 -13.19 -2.21
CA LEU A 349 33.31 -12.37 -1.41
C LEU A 349 32.75 -13.22 -0.27
N VAL A 350 32.95 -12.77 0.97
CA VAL A 350 32.50 -13.46 2.18
C VAL A 350 31.29 -12.66 2.73
N LYS A 351 30.11 -13.31 2.72
CA LYS A 351 28.90 -12.78 3.34
C LYS A 351 28.85 -13.17 4.82
N PRO A 352 28.29 -12.34 5.71
CA PRO A 352 27.94 -12.78 7.06
C PRO A 352 26.84 -13.86 6.94
N GLN A 353 26.87 -14.85 7.83
CA GLN A 353 25.83 -15.89 7.94
C GLN A 353 24.57 -15.30 8.53
#